data_998bd374185a3bd795019b69ca162a57
#
_entry.id   998bd374185a3bd795019b69ca162a57
#
_cell.length_a   1.000
_cell.length_b   1.000
_cell.length_c   1.000
_cell.angle_alpha   90.00
_cell.angle_beta   90.00
_cell.angle_gamma   90.00
#
_symmetry.space_group_name_H-M   'P 1'
#
loop_
_entity.id
_entity.type
_entity.pdbx_description
1 polymer ?
#
loop_
_entity_poly.entity_id
_entity_poly.type
_entity_poly.pdbx_seq_one_letter_code
_entity_poly.pdbx_strand_id
1 'polypeptide(L)'
;MGKIARPSGKFVTAMNHRLEPGPNSWADLQSLYAAEGIVLSDAARANVKRAHDFLMEVVASGKTVYGVNTGFGQLANVRVGEDQLHQLQENILRSHAAGLGAPLPPEIVRWMLLFKVCGLIRGHSGVQPQTVDRLVDFFNANLMPVVPRQGSLGASGDLAPLSHMCLPLLGEGQLMERDNEGNWVTRHASEVLVERGWDPIALGPKEGLALINGTQMMSALLAHSLRNLENLWEEAHGIASLSLAAFEGLDAPFHPSVHNLRQHPGQQASAANMREWLSGADFLRETHEWVQDPYSFRCIPQVYGALRTALDRGIETLEGEATAVTDNPILLPETGEVISAGNFHGEPLAIVLDHLKVAASELGTMSERRIFKLLSGTRGLPPFLATDPGLDSGLMIVQYTAASIVARNKMRAMPASVDTIDSSNGQEDHVSMGANAGLQLLAVIDGTCEILGCELLTASQALHFRSNPGLSAKQQSHLDRFRQSVPPQHGDIEQSSRMRSAALFLARLA
;
A
#
# COMPACT_ATOMS: atom_id res chain seq x y z
N MET A 1 11.13 -29.77 28.63
CA MET A 1 12.09 -30.18 27.58
C MET A 1 11.37 -31.06 26.60
N GLY A 2 11.01 -30.55 25.43
CA GLY A 2 10.39 -31.30 24.33
C GLY A 2 10.79 -30.57 23.05
N LYS A 3 11.78 -31.07 22.32
CA LYS A 3 12.24 -30.57 21.04
C LYS A 3 11.14 -30.84 20.00
N ILE A 4 10.51 -29.80 19.49
CA ILE A 4 9.66 -29.88 18.28
C ILE A 4 10.60 -29.90 17.08
N ALA A 5 10.64 -31.05 16.39
CA ALA A 5 11.39 -31.24 15.15
C ALA A 5 10.80 -30.36 14.04
N ARG A 6 11.64 -29.56 13.40
CA ARG A 6 11.30 -28.85 12.18
C ARG A 6 11.12 -29.89 11.05
N PRO A 7 10.08 -29.80 10.21
CA PRO A 7 10.01 -30.65 9.03
C PRO A 7 11.13 -30.24 8.06
N SER A 8 11.87 -31.23 7.59
CA SER A 8 12.88 -31.08 6.54
C SER A 8 12.20 -30.63 5.26
N GLY A 9 12.26 -29.34 4.98
CA GLY A 9 11.81 -28.76 3.73
C GLY A 9 12.65 -29.30 2.56
N LYS A 10 11.99 -29.93 1.60
CA LYS A 10 12.55 -30.14 0.27
C LYS A 10 13.02 -28.80 -0.26
N PHE A 11 14.28 -28.72 -0.72
CA PHE A 11 14.77 -27.62 -1.54
C PHE A 11 13.88 -27.52 -2.79
N VAL A 12 12.86 -26.69 -2.74
CA VAL A 12 12.26 -26.14 -3.95
C VAL A 12 13.33 -25.19 -4.48
N THR A 13 13.90 -25.47 -5.62
CA THR A 13 14.74 -24.52 -6.36
C THR A 13 13.93 -23.24 -6.49
N ALA A 14 14.38 -22.16 -5.81
CA ALA A 14 13.75 -20.86 -5.88
C ALA A 14 13.69 -20.45 -7.35
N MET A 15 12.49 -20.40 -7.93
CA MET A 15 12.32 -19.96 -9.32
C MET A 15 12.40 -18.43 -9.30
N ASN A 16 13.52 -17.90 -9.77
CA ASN A 16 13.64 -16.48 -10.03
C ASN A 16 12.59 -16.07 -11.08
N HIS A 17 11.76 -15.09 -10.74
CA HIS A 17 10.80 -14.54 -11.69
C HIS A 17 11.52 -13.71 -12.75
N ARG A 18 11.26 -14.00 -14.02
CA ARG A 18 11.84 -13.26 -15.14
C ARG A 18 11.05 -11.96 -15.35
N LEU A 19 11.74 -10.82 -15.29
CA LEU A 19 11.16 -9.51 -15.47
C LEU A 19 11.29 -9.07 -16.94
N GLU A 20 10.14 -8.90 -17.60
CA GLU A 20 10.01 -8.46 -18.99
C GLU A 20 9.71 -6.94 -19.05
N PRO A 21 10.17 -6.26 -20.13
CA PRO A 21 9.92 -4.83 -20.31
C PRO A 21 8.54 -4.56 -20.92
N GLY A 22 7.48 -4.82 -20.20
CA GLY A 22 6.11 -4.67 -20.70
C GLY A 22 5.10 -4.34 -19.61
N PRO A 23 3.84 -4.14 -19.97
CA PRO A 23 2.78 -3.97 -19.01
C PRO A 23 2.64 -5.23 -18.14
N ASN A 24 2.37 -5.03 -16.86
CA ASN A 24 2.11 -6.11 -15.91
C ASN A 24 0.72 -5.89 -15.30
N SER A 25 -0.05 -6.95 -15.19
CA SER A 25 -1.29 -6.93 -14.42
C SER A 25 -1.01 -6.81 -12.92
N TRP A 26 -2.02 -6.42 -12.14
CA TRP A 26 -1.90 -6.39 -10.68
C TRP A 26 -1.47 -7.75 -10.11
N ALA A 27 -1.99 -8.84 -10.64
CA ALA A 27 -1.59 -10.20 -10.23
C ALA A 27 -0.11 -10.50 -10.53
N ASP A 28 0.40 -10.07 -11.70
CA ASP A 28 1.82 -10.22 -12.04
C ASP A 28 2.70 -9.39 -11.10
N LEU A 29 2.30 -8.14 -10.80
CA LEU A 29 3.02 -7.27 -9.88
C LEU A 29 3.07 -7.86 -8.46
N GLN A 30 1.97 -8.42 -7.96
CA GLN A 30 1.94 -9.10 -6.68
C GLN A 30 2.86 -10.34 -6.67
N SER A 31 2.88 -11.09 -7.76
CA SER A 31 3.76 -12.26 -7.92
C SER A 31 5.24 -11.86 -7.93
N LEU A 32 5.61 -10.81 -8.67
CA LEU A 32 6.97 -10.26 -8.71
C LEU A 32 7.40 -9.71 -7.35
N TYR A 33 6.51 -9.01 -6.64
CA TYR A 33 6.78 -8.50 -5.30
C TYR A 33 7.05 -9.62 -4.29
N ALA A 34 6.28 -10.71 -4.37
CA ALA A 34 6.38 -11.86 -3.46
C ALA A 34 7.55 -12.80 -3.82
N ALA A 35 8.18 -12.64 -4.97
CA ALA A 35 9.28 -13.49 -5.42
C ALA A 35 10.48 -13.39 -4.49
N GLU A 36 11.17 -14.51 -4.26
CA GLU A 36 12.46 -14.52 -3.55
C GLU A 36 13.54 -13.79 -4.34
N GLY A 37 13.47 -13.81 -5.68
CA GLY A 37 14.35 -13.08 -6.56
C GLY A 37 13.74 -12.84 -7.94
N ILE A 38 14.25 -11.82 -8.62
CA ILE A 38 13.90 -11.45 -10.00
C ILE A 38 15.19 -11.48 -10.87
N VAL A 39 15.02 -11.77 -12.14
CA VAL A 39 16.11 -11.70 -13.13
C VAL A 39 15.61 -10.93 -14.35
N LEU A 40 16.47 -10.07 -14.90
CA LEU A 40 16.15 -9.34 -16.13
C LEU A 40 16.15 -10.28 -17.33
N SER A 41 15.14 -10.15 -18.18
CA SER A 41 15.11 -10.85 -19.47
C SER A 41 16.17 -10.30 -20.43
N ASP A 42 16.46 -11.06 -21.49
CA ASP A 42 17.39 -10.61 -22.53
C ASP A 42 16.87 -9.35 -23.24
N ALA A 43 15.55 -9.24 -23.41
CA ALA A 43 14.89 -8.06 -23.95
C ALA A 43 15.06 -6.83 -23.02
N ALA A 44 14.91 -7.01 -21.71
CA ALA A 44 15.14 -5.94 -20.73
C ALA A 44 16.59 -5.45 -20.79
N ARG A 45 17.57 -6.36 -20.77
CA ARG A 45 19.00 -6.04 -20.90
C ARG A 45 19.33 -5.32 -22.20
N ALA A 46 18.78 -5.81 -23.32
CA ALA A 46 18.97 -5.19 -24.63
C ALA A 46 18.39 -3.76 -24.68
N ASN A 47 17.23 -3.53 -24.09
CA ASN A 47 16.62 -2.20 -24.03
C ASN A 47 17.47 -1.21 -23.21
N VAL A 48 17.93 -1.62 -22.02
CA VAL A 48 18.78 -0.78 -21.16
C VAL A 48 20.07 -0.44 -21.90
N LYS A 49 20.74 -1.44 -22.50
CA LYS A 49 21.98 -1.21 -23.24
C LYS A 49 21.77 -0.27 -24.42
N ARG A 50 20.73 -0.48 -25.23
CA ARG A 50 20.42 0.37 -26.40
C ARG A 50 20.22 1.85 -26.00
N ALA A 51 19.47 2.09 -24.94
CA ALA A 51 19.24 3.47 -24.47
C ALA A 51 20.49 4.11 -23.90
N HIS A 52 21.34 3.34 -23.23
CA HIS A 52 22.63 3.81 -22.74
C HIS A 52 23.57 4.14 -23.89
N ASP A 53 23.73 3.24 -24.86
CA ASP A 53 24.59 3.46 -26.03
C ASP A 53 24.14 4.73 -26.80
N PHE A 54 22.82 4.90 -27.02
CA PHE A 54 22.27 6.10 -27.66
C PHE A 54 22.58 7.37 -26.86
N LEU A 55 22.44 7.33 -25.53
CA LEU A 55 22.79 8.48 -24.68
C LEU A 55 24.28 8.85 -24.84
N MET A 56 25.17 7.86 -24.88
CA MET A 56 26.61 8.12 -25.06
C MET A 56 26.92 8.73 -26.43
N GLU A 57 26.21 8.35 -27.50
CA GLU A 57 26.29 9.01 -28.80
C GLU A 57 25.85 10.49 -28.73
N VAL A 58 24.74 10.76 -28.03
CA VAL A 58 24.25 12.12 -27.81
C VAL A 58 25.26 12.97 -27.06
N VAL A 59 25.89 12.43 -26.01
CA VAL A 59 26.95 13.11 -25.25
C VAL A 59 28.15 13.42 -26.15
N ALA A 60 28.64 12.42 -26.91
CA ALA A 60 29.77 12.56 -27.81
C ALA A 60 29.51 13.57 -28.95
N SER A 61 28.24 13.79 -29.33
CA SER A 61 27.85 14.79 -30.34
C SER A 61 28.02 16.23 -29.89
N GLY A 62 28.29 16.47 -28.59
CA GLY A 62 28.44 17.80 -28.00
C GLY A 62 27.13 18.61 -27.90
N LYS A 63 25.98 18.06 -28.24
CA LYS A 63 24.67 18.73 -28.08
C LYS A 63 24.41 19.02 -26.59
N THR A 64 23.88 20.20 -26.33
CA THR A 64 23.40 20.56 -24.98
C THR A 64 22.04 19.90 -24.74
N VAL A 65 21.96 19.02 -23.72
CA VAL A 65 20.75 18.28 -23.38
C VAL A 65 20.50 18.42 -21.90
N TYR A 66 19.26 18.81 -21.55
CA TYR A 66 18.82 18.98 -20.16
C TYR A 66 19.12 17.72 -19.32
N GLY A 67 19.70 17.94 -18.15
CA GLY A 67 19.97 16.86 -17.19
C GLY A 67 21.02 15.82 -17.62
N VAL A 68 21.59 15.97 -18.81
CA VAL A 68 22.70 15.15 -19.33
C VAL A 68 24.03 15.90 -19.13
N ASN A 69 24.15 17.08 -19.72
CA ASN A 69 25.33 17.93 -19.65
C ASN A 69 24.99 19.41 -19.29
N THR A 70 23.88 19.63 -18.60
CA THR A 70 23.46 20.89 -18.02
C THR A 70 23.16 20.73 -16.53
N GLY A 71 23.07 21.84 -15.80
CA GLY A 71 22.45 21.85 -14.48
C GLY A 71 20.96 21.50 -14.53
N PHE A 72 20.30 21.50 -13.37
CA PHE A 72 18.93 21.06 -13.18
C PHE A 72 18.00 22.24 -12.82
N GLY A 73 16.70 22.08 -13.07
CA GLY A 73 15.69 23.08 -12.78
C GLY A 73 16.05 24.43 -13.42
N GLN A 74 16.12 25.48 -12.65
CA GLN A 74 16.50 26.81 -13.12
C GLN A 74 17.93 26.90 -13.70
N LEU A 75 18.80 25.95 -13.32
CA LEU A 75 20.20 25.90 -13.84
C LEU A 75 20.29 25.12 -15.18
N ALA A 76 19.19 24.79 -15.81
CA ALA A 76 19.13 24.03 -17.07
C ALA A 76 19.93 24.63 -18.22
N ASN A 77 20.20 25.94 -18.19
CA ASN A 77 20.99 26.68 -19.20
C ASN A 77 22.48 26.71 -18.89
N VAL A 78 22.94 26.17 -17.75
CA VAL A 78 24.34 26.16 -17.36
C VAL A 78 24.96 24.84 -17.84
N ARG A 79 25.84 24.91 -18.84
CA ARG A 79 26.57 23.75 -19.36
C ARG A 79 27.67 23.31 -18.39
N VAL A 80 27.80 22.01 -18.17
CA VAL A 80 28.80 21.34 -17.33
C VAL A 80 29.83 20.64 -18.26
N GLY A 81 31.10 20.72 -17.95
CA GLY A 81 32.17 20.06 -18.70
C GLY A 81 32.10 18.52 -18.58
N GLU A 82 32.59 17.82 -19.59
CA GLU A 82 32.54 16.34 -19.63
C GLU A 82 33.28 15.70 -18.46
N ASP A 83 34.34 16.30 -17.99
CA ASP A 83 35.15 15.90 -16.83
C ASP A 83 34.43 15.99 -15.50
N GLN A 84 33.33 16.76 -15.44
CA GLN A 84 32.51 16.98 -14.23
C GLN A 84 31.14 16.29 -14.26
N LEU A 85 30.79 15.56 -15.33
CA LEU A 85 29.50 14.96 -15.47
C LEU A 85 29.20 13.91 -14.38
N HIS A 86 30.16 13.08 -14.00
CA HIS A 86 30.01 12.13 -12.90
C HIS A 86 29.71 12.85 -11.58
N GLN A 87 30.49 13.85 -11.25
CA GLN A 87 30.30 14.65 -10.03
C GLN A 87 28.92 15.32 -10.01
N LEU A 88 28.45 15.83 -11.15
CA LEU A 88 27.12 16.41 -11.28
C LEU A 88 26.02 15.40 -10.93
N GLN A 89 26.11 14.17 -11.44
CA GLN A 89 25.09 13.12 -11.21
C GLN A 89 25.10 12.61 -9.76
N GLU A 90 26.26 12.50 -9.13
CA GLU A 90 26.36 12.16 -7.70
C GLU A 90 25.86 13.31 -6.82
N ASN A 91 26.20 14.55 -7.16
CA ASN A 91 25.76 15.73 -6.39
C ASN A 91 24.24 15.89 -6.39
N ILE A 92 23.53 15.53 -7.48
CA ILE A 92 22.07 15.60 -7.49
C ILE A 92 21.49 14.60 -6.49
N LEU A 93 22.00 13.38 -6.37
CA LEU A 93 21.57 12.43 -5.37
C LEU A 93 21.79 12.98 -3.95
N ARG A 94 22.97 13.50 -3.67
CA ARG A 94 23.31 14.04 -2.34
C ARG A 94 22.45 15.23 -1.96
N SER A 95 22.30 16.19 -2.87
CA SER A 95 21.55 17.44 -2.62
C SER A 95 20.03 17.22 -2.49
N HIS A 96 19.50 16.19 -3.14
CA HIS A 96 18.07 15.87 -3.10
C HIS A 96 17.69 14.85 -2.01
N ALA A 97 18.68 14.23 -1.35
CA ALA A 97 18.43 13.38 -0.19
C ALA A 97 18.14 14.22 1.06
N ALA A 98 17.05 14.98 1.01
CA ALA A 98 16.65 15.97 2.01
C ALA A 98 15.36 15.58 2.76
N GLY A 99 15.04 14.29 2.82
CA GLY A 99 13.85 13.77 3.50
C GLY A 99 13.98 13.80 5.03
N LEU A 100 12.83 13.89 5.71
CA LEU A 100 12.72 13.90 7.17
C LEU A 100 11.66 12.89 7.65
N GLY A 101 11.58 12.69 8.98
CA GLY A 101 10.62 11.83 9.64
C GLY A 101 11.04 10.38 9.72
N ALA A 102 10.12 9.54 10.19
CA ALA A 102 10.37 8.09 10.33
C ALA A 102 10.59 7.44 8.95
N PRO A 103 11.37 6.37 8.86
CA PRO A 103 11.52 5.60 7.63
C PRO A 103 10.17 5.05 7.13
N LEU A 104 10.05 4.91 5.81
CA LEU A 104 9.01 4.09 5.22
C LEU A 104 9.19 2.62 5.63
N PRO A 105 8.08 1.87 5.79
CA PRO A 105 8.15 0.42 5.96
C PRO A 105 8.96 -0.24 4.84
N PRO A 106 9.80 -1.24 5.15
CA PRO A 106 10.59 -1.97 4.15
C PRO A 106 9.76 -2.55 3.01
N GLU A 107 8.52 -2.94 3.29
CA GLU A 107 7.56 -3.45 2.33
C GLU A 107 7.22 -2.42 1.23
N ILE A 108 7.13 -1.14 1.58
CA ILE A 108 6.91 -0.05 0.61
C ILE A 108 8.17 0.20 -0.21
N VAL A 109 9.35 0.19 0.43
CA VAL A 109 10.63 0.39 -0.26
C VAL A 109 10.91 -0.74 -1.25
N ARG A 110 10.49 -1.97 -0.92
CA ARG A 110 10.57 -3.11 -1.86
C ARG A 110 9.73 -2.87 -3.13
N TRP A 111 8.52 -2.29 -3.01
CA TRP A 111 7.73 -1.84 -4.15
C TRP A 111 8.43 -0.74 -4.94
N MET A 112 9.05 0.25 -4.25
CA MET A 112 9.78 1.34 -4.90
C MET A 112 10.93 0.80 -5.77
N LEU A 113 11.73 -0.15 -5.26
CA LEU A 113 12.81 -0.81 -6.01
C LEU A 113 12.26 -1.54 -7.24
N LEU A 114 11.19 -2.33 -7.07
CA LEU A 114 10.57 -3.07 -8.18
C LEU A 114 10.10 -2.12 -9.28
N PHE A 115 9.34 -1.07 -8.94
CA PHE A 115 8.82 -0.12 -9.93
C PHE A 115 9.92 0.72 -10.59
N LYS A 116 10.98 1.08 -9.86
CA LYS A 116 12.14 1.74 -10.48
C LYS A 116 12.79 0.84 -11.52
N VAL A 117 13.04 -0.43 -11.22
CA VAL A 117 13.58 -1.40 -12.17
C VAL A 117 12.63 -1.56 -13.37
N CYS A 118 11.31 -1.73 -13.15
CA CYS A 118 10.31 -1.85 -14.22
C CYS A 118 10.34 -0.66 -15.18
N GLY A 119 10.46 0.56 -14.69
CA GLY A 119 10.56 1.76 -15.53
C GLY A 119 11.88 1.83 -16.33
N LEU A 120 13.00 1.53 -15.67
CA LEU A 120 14.33 1.60 -16.30
C LEU A 120 14.53 0.59 -17.41
N ILE A 121 14.01 -0.63 -17.26
CA ILE A 121 14.14 -1.69 -18.30
C ILE A 121 13.32 -1.43 -19.56
N ARG A 122 12.47 -0.40 -19.58
CA ARG A 122 11.78 0.07 -20.79
C ARG A 122 12.77 0.60 -21.84
N GLY A 123 13.97 1.04 -21.41
CA GLY A 123 15.04 1.46 -22.31
C GLY A 123 14.88 2.89 -22.84
N HIS A 124 14.40 3.82 -22.00
CA HIS A 124 14.22 5.24 -22.35
C HIS A 124 14.92 6.20 -21.39
N SER A 125 15.62 5.67 -20.36
CA SER A 125 16.26 6.47 -19.31
C SER A 125 17.76 6.67 -19.50
N GLY A 126 18.43 5.77 -20.20
CA GLY A 126 19.85 5.86 -20.54
C GLY A 126 20.82 5.47 -19.41
N VAL A 127 20.33 4.82 -18.35
CA VAL A 127 21.18 4.34 -17.26
C VAL A 127 22.11 3.20 -17.71
N GLN A 128 23.24 3.05 -17.01
CA GLN A 128 24.16 1.94 -17.23
C GLN A 128 23.50 0.62 -16.84
N PRO A 129 23.79 -0.50 -17.56
CA PRO A 129 23.32 -1.83 -17.16
C PRO A 129 23.67 -2.19 -15.70
N GLN A 130 24.89 -1.85 -15.25
CA GLN A 130 25.36 -2.11 -13.91
C GLN A 130 24.49 -1.45 -12.82
N THR A 131 23.96 -0.26 -13.08
CA THR A 131 23.06 0.46 -12.14
C THR A 131 21.75 -0.29 -11.95
N VAL A 132 21.17 -0.80 -13.06
CA VAL A 132 19.94 -1.61 -12.99
C VAL A 132 20.19 -2.94 -12.28
N ASP A 133 21.31 -3.61 -12.61
CA ASP A 133 21.69 -4.87 -11.97
C ASP A 133 21.86 -4.68 -10.45
N ARG A 134 22.46 -3.59 -9.97
CA ARG A 134 22.60 -3.32 -8.53
C ARG A 134 21.25 -3.05 -7.83
N LEU A 135 20.27 -2.40 -8.49
CA LEU A 135 18.92 -2.26 -7.94
C LEU A 135 18.23 -3.63 -7.81
N VAL A 136 18.43 -4.51 -8.80
CA VAL A 136 17.98 -5.91 -8.75
C VAL A 136 18.67 -6.67 -7.62
N ASP A 137 19.97 -6.47 -7.41
CA ASP A 137 20.72 -7.08 -6.32
C ASP A 137 20.17 -6.65 -4.94
N PHE A 138 19.84 -5.36 -4.75
CA PHE A 138 19.20 -4.89 -3.52
C PHE A 138 17.85 -5.57 -3.30
N PHE A 139 17.02 -5.67 -4.34
CA PHE A 139 15.73 -6.34 -4.27
C PHE A 139 15.89 -7.83 -3.90
N ASN A 140 16.78 -8.55 -4.58
CA ASN A 140 17.01 -9.99 -4.40
C ASN A 140 17.66 -10.31 -3.04
N ALA A 141 18.54 -9.44 -2.57
CA ALA A 141 19.17 -9.59 -1.26
C ALA A 141 18.27 -9.13 -0.09
N ASN A 142 17.05 -8.66 -0.40
CA ASN A 142 16.13 -8.06 0.57
C ASN A 142 16.78 -6.93 1.38
N LEU A 143 17.61 -6.12 0.72
CA LEU A 143 18.27 -4.92 1.26
C LEU A 143 17.46 -3.69 0.90
N MET A 144 16.77 -3.11 1.88
CA MET A 144 15.87 -1.99 1.66
C MET A 144 16.55 -0.68 2.05
N PRO A 145 16.80 0.25 1.10
CA PRO A 145 17.27 1.59 1.44
C PRO A 145 16.39 2.28 2.47
N VAL A 146 17.01 3.03 3.39
CA VAL A 146 16.26 3.82 4.36
C VAL A 146 15.74 5.08 3.68
N VAL A 147 14.42 5.18 3.55
CA VAL A 147 13.73 6.28 2.89
C VAL A 147 12.84 7.01 3.90
N PRO A 148 13.12 8.26 4.27
CA PRO A 148 12.25 9.06 5.13
C PRO A 148 10.89 9.34 4.49
N ARG A 149 9.84 9.40 5.33
CA ARG A 149 8.45 9.58 4.85
C ARG A 149 8.17 10.93 4.22
N GLN A 150 8.81 12.00 4.72
CA GLN A 150 8.55 13.39 4.30
C GLN A 150 9.66 13.90 3.38
N GLY A 151 9.29 14.60 2.31
CA GLY A 151 10.25 15.21 1.39
C GLY A 151 9.78 15.29 -0.06
N SER A 152 8.67 14.63 -0.43
CA SER A 152 8.10 14.71 -1.78
C SER A 152 6.85 15.60 -1.80
N LEU A 153 6.76 16.48 -2.78
CA LEU A 153 5.58 17.24 -3.17
C LEU A 153 4.88 16.61 -4.38
N GLY A 154 5.52 15.62 -5.01
CA GLY A 154 5.07 15.09 -6.30
C GLY A 154 5.22 16.09 -7.45
N ALA A 155 6.17 17.03 -7.34
CA ALA A 155 6.46 18.04 -8.37
C ALA A 155 7.11 17.42 -9.61
N SER A 156 8.40 17.08 -9.50
CA SER A 156 9.13 16.27 -10.49
C SER A 156 9.10 14.77 -10.12
N GLY A 157 7.96 14.28 -9.66
CA GLY A 157 7.82 12.99 -9.00
C GLY A 157 8.38 13.02 -7.57
N ASP A 158 8.97 11.92 -7.14
CA ASP A 158 9.38 11.65 -5.76
C ASP A 158 10.87 11.89 -5.54
N LEU A 159 11.39 13.11 -5.87
CA LEU A 159 12.83 13.41 -5.90
C LEU A 159 13.58 13.01 -4.63
N ALA A 160 13.19 13.53 -3.47
CA ALA A 160 13.88 13.26 -2.21
C ALA A 160 13.79 11.79 -1.77
N PRO A 161 12.63 11.12 -1.77
CA PRO A 161 12.54 9.70 -1.48
C PRO A 161 13.39 8.82 -2.40
N LEU A 162 13.37 9.10 -3.71
CA LEU A 162 14.16 8.34 -4.68
C LEU A 162 15.66 8.61 -4.53
N SER A 163 16.05 9.84 -4.15
CA SER A 163 17.44 10.13 -3.78
C SER A 163 17.90 9.28 -2.59
N HIS A 164 17.13 9.23 -1.51
CA HIS A 164 17.44 8.37 -0.38
C HIS A 164 17.50 6.88 -0.78
N MET A 165 16.59 6.42 -1.65
CA MET A 165 16.59 5.05 -2.16
C MET A 165 17.88 4.74 -2.94
N CYS A 166 18.44 5.71 -3.65
CA CYS A 166 19.58 5.51 -4.54
C CYS A 166 20.95 5.87 -3.94
N LEU A 167 21.02 6.57 -2.79
CA LEU A 167 22.30 6.82 -2.10
C LEU A 167 23.16 5.57 -1.87
N PRO A 168 22.57 4.39 -1.52
CA PRO A 168 23.36 3.17 -1.35
C PRO A 168 24.10 2.70 -2.59
N LEU A 169 23.71 3.14 -3.81
CA LEU A 169 24.48 2.87 -5.03
C LEU A 169 25.89 3.49 -4.96
N LEU A 170 26.01 4.64 -4.28
CA LEU A 170 27.27 5.37 -4.04
C LEU A 170 28.01 4.87 -2.80
N GLY A 171 27.49 3.87 -2.08
CA GLY A 171 28.00 3.47 -0.76
C GLY A 171 27.64 4.44 0.36
N GLU A 172 26.72 5.37 0.12
CA GLU A 172 26.24 6.36 1.09
C GLU A 172 24.85 6.00 1.63
N GLY A 173 24.39 6.69 2.68
CA GLY A 173 23.10 6.42 3.28
C GLY A 173 23.07 5.12 4.07
N GLN A 174 21.87 4.56 4.22
CA GLN A 174 21.63 3.38 5.07
C GLN A 174 20.76 2.35 4.36
N LEU A 175 20.94 1.08 4.75
CA LEU A 175 20.17 -0.08 4.29
C LEU A 175 19.53 -0.78 5.50
N MET A 176 18.30 -1.24 5.36
CA MET A 176 17.63 -2.14 6.27
C MET A 176 17.79 -3.58 5.78
N GLU A 177 18.15 -4.48 6.67
CA GLU A 177 18.22 -5.93 6.42
C GLU A 177 17.65 -6.71 7.61
N ARG A 178 17.33 -8.00 7.39
CA ARG A 178 16.89 -8.89 8.48
C ARG A 178 18.09 -9.44 9.24
N ASP A 179 18.07 -9.32 10.58
CA ASP A 179 19.02 -10.02 11.44
C ASP A 179 18.70 -11.51 11.55
N ASN A 180 19.52 -12.25 12.31
CA ASN A 180 19.35 -13.68 12.54
C ASN A 180 18.06 -14.04 13.29
N GLU A 181 17.43 -13.07 13.97
CA GLU A 181 16.17 -13.23 14.69
C GLU A 181 14.97 -12.84 13.81
N GLY A 182 15.24 -12.31 12.61
CA GLY A 182 14.22 -11.85 11.65
C GLY A 182 13.75 -10.41 11.86
N ASN A 183 14.39 -9.63 12.73
CA ASN A 183 14.07 -8.22 12.93
C ASN A 183 14.76 -7.36 11.87
N TRP A 184 14.12 -6.25 11.49
CA TRP A 184 14.76 -5.27 10.64
C TRP A 184 15.80 -4.45 11.42
N VAL A 185 17.04 -4.45 10.96
CA VAL A 185 18.14 -3.65 11.48
C VAL A 185 18.66 -2.71 10.41
N THR A 186 19.14 -1.54 10.83
CA THR A 186 19.67 -0.52 9.92
C THR A 186 21.20 -0.50 10.01
N ARG A 187 21.87 -0.48 8.85
CA ARG A 187 23.34 -0.44 8.73
C ARG A 187 23.77 0.62 7.71
N HIS A 188 25.01 1.09 7.81
CA HIS A 188 25.59 1.96 6.78
C HIS A 188 25.77 1.21 5.47
N ALA A 189 25.39 1.85 4.35
CA ALA A 189 25.48 1.21 3.04
C ALA A 189 26.92 0.80 2.69
N SER A 190 27.91 1.63 3.01
CA SER A 190 29.33 1.29 2.78
C SER A 190 29.77 0.00 3.43
N GLU A 191 29.33 -0.29 4.65
CA GLU A 191 29.65 -1.53 5.36
C GLU A 191 29.04 -2.75 4.66
N VAL A 192 27.75 -2.65 4.29
CA VAL A 192 27.01 -3.73 3.63
C VAL A 192 27.60 -4.02 2.24
N LEU A 193 27.95 -2.97 1.48
CA LEU A 193 28.57 -3.14 0.15
C LEU A 193 29.92 -3.87 0.27
N VAL A 194 30.80 -3.45 1.20
CA VAL A 194 32.09 -4.10 1.41
C VAL A 194 31.94 -5.58 1.78
N GLU A 195 31.04 -5.92 2.71
CA GLU A 195 30.80 -7.29 3.12
C GLU A 195 30.30 -8.19 1.97
N ARG A 196 29.60 -7.60 1.00
CA ARG A 196 29.09 -8.32 -0.18
C ARG A 196 30.06 -8.31 -1.38
N GLY A 197 31.19 -7.63 -1.24
CA GLY A 197 32.14 -7.46 -2.34
C GLY A 197 31.58 -6.60 -3.48
N TRP A 198 30.72 -5.65 -3.17
CA TRP A 198 30.09 -4.75 -4.13
C TRP A 198 30.76 -3.37 -4.10
N ASP A 199 31.34 -2.95 -5.22
CA ASP A 199 31.90 -1.60 -5.32
C ASP A 199 30.79 -0.54 -5.47
N PRO A 200 30.97 0.67 -4.94
CA PRO A 200 30.12 1.81 -5.27
C PRO A 200 30.06 2.05 -6.79
N ILE A 201 28.91 2.49 -7.26
CA ILE A 201 28.70 2.77 -8.69
C ILE A 201 29.08 4.22 -8.97
N ALA A 202 29.96 4.44 -9.93
CA ALA A 202 30.19 5.77 -10.49
C ALA A 202 29.09 6.08 -11.50
N LEU A 203 28.24 7.04 -11.22
CA LEU A 203 27.10 7.40 -12.07
C LEU A 203 27.55 8.09 -13.35
N GLY A 204 27.05 7.61 -14.49
CA GLY A 204 27.26 8.22 -15.80
C GLY A 204 26.32 9.41 -16.06
N PRO A 205 26.46 10.06 -17.24
CA PRO A 205 25.58 11.16 -17.66
C PRO A 205 24.09 10.79 -17.52
N LYS A 206 23.25 11.73 -17.06
CA LYS A 206 21.81 11.56 -16.83
C LYS A 206 21.41 10.57 -15.73
N GLU A 207 22.28 9.69 -15.24
CA GLU A 207 21.88 8.62 -14.30
C GLU A 207 21.32 9.16 -12.98
N GLY A 208 21.94 10.18 -12.40
CA GLY A 208 21.41 10.80 -11.19
C GLY A 208 19.96 11.25 -11.36
N LEU A 209 19.68 11.96 -12.45
CA LEU A 209 18.33 12.43 -12.73
C LEU A 209 17.38 11.26 -13.05
N ALA A 210 17.77 10.25 -13.85
CA ALA A 210 16.97 9.08 -14.14
C ALA A 210 16.57 8.27 -12.89
N LEU A 211 17.46 8.25 -11.89
CA LEU A 211 17.25 7.55 -10.64
C LEU A 211 16.25 8.27 -9.72
N ILE A 212 16.33 9.60 -9.63
CA ILE A 212 15.52 10.37 -8.67
C ILE A 212 14.21 10.90 -9.26
N ASN A 213 14.13 11.08 -10.57
CA ASN A 213 12.93 11.56 -11.24
C ASN A 213 11.93 10.40 -11.49
N GLY A 214 10.68 10.62 -11.13
CA GLY A 214 9.62 9.61 -11.31
C GLY A 214 8.73 9.41 -10.10
N THR A 215 7.73 8.54 -10.23
CA THR A 215 6.57 8.41 -9.34
C THR A 215 6.61 7.16 -8.46
N GLN A 216 7.78 6.54 -8.29
CA GLN A 216 7.87 5.19 -7.71
C GLN A 216 7.49 5.11 -6.22
N MET A 217 7.66 6.18 -5.43
CA MET A 217 7.16 6.19 -4.04
C MET A 217 5.63 6.25 -4.02
N MET A 218 5.02 7.15 -4.80
CA MET A 218 3.56 7.25 -4.89
C MET A 218 2.94 5.95 -5.41
N SER A 219 3.54 5.32 -6.43
CA SER A 219 3.12 4.00 -6.95
C SER A 219 3.26 2.90 -5.90
N ALA A 220 4.34 2.91 -5.11
CA ALA A 220 4.57 1.95 -4.03
C ALA A 220 3.56 2.12 -2.89
N LEU A 221 3.23 3.37 -2.53
CA LEU A 221 2.17 3.68 -1.56
C LEU A 221 0.82 3.17 -2.05
N LEU A 222 0.50 3.35 -3.35
CA LEU A 222 -0.73 2.83 -3.95
C LEU A 222 -0.76 1.31 -3.93
N ALA A 223 0.29 0.62 -4.40
CA ALA A 223 0.37 -0.83 -4.43
C ALA A 223 0.20 -1.46 -3.04
N HIS A 224 0.93 -0.93 -2.05
CA HIS A 224 0.82 -1.39 -0.66
C HIS A 224 -0.59 -1.15 -0.10
N SER A 225 -1.20 0.00 -0.39
CA SER A 225 -2.55 0.34 0.04
C SER A 225 -3.62 -0.53 -0.60
N LEU A 226 -3.52 -0.82 -1.91
CA LEU A 226 -4.44 -1.70 -2.62
C LEU A 226 -4.44 -3.10 -2.02
N ARG A 227 -3.27 -3.68 -1.79
CA ARG A 227 -3.15 -5.01 -1.17
C ARG A 227 -3.82 -5.06 0.21
N ASN A 228 -3.55 -4.06 1.06
CA ASN A 228 -4.14 -4.01 2.40
C ASN A 228 -5.65 -3.78 2.36
N LEU A 229 -6.14 -2.93 1.45
CA LEU A 229 -7.57 -2.64 1.33
C LEU A 229 -8.36 -3.79 0.72
N GLU A 230 -7.79 -4.57 -0.21
CA GLU A 230 -8.43 -5.79 -0.71
C GLU A 230 -8.66 -6.79 0.43
N ASN A 231 -7.65 -7.01 1.27
CA ASN A 231 -7.76 -7.88 2.43
C ASN A 231 -8.77 -7.35 3.46
N LEU A 232 -8.71 -6.03 3.77
CA LEU A 232 -9.67 -5.42 4.70
C LEU A 232 -11.11 -5.45 4.17
N TRP A 233 -11.30 -5.34 2.85
CA TRP A 233 -12.62 -5.44 2.23
C TRP A 233 -13.20 -6.84 2.42
N GLU A 234 -12.42 -7.91 2.24
CA GLU A 234 -12.85 -9.29 2.50
C GLU A 234 -13.17 -9.50 3.99
N GLU A 235 -12.26 -9.12 4.88
CA GLU A 235 -12.41 -9.28 6.32
C GLU A 235 -13.62 -8.50 6.87
N ALA A 236 -13.87 -7.29 6.34
CA ALA A 236 -15.01 -6.47 6.74
C ALA A 236 -16.37 -7.15 6.47
N HIS A 237 -16.50 -7.94 5.39
CA HIS A 237 -17.71 -8.73 5.13
C HIS A 237 -17.86 -9.84 6.17
N GLY A 238 -16.79 -10.54 6.51
CA GLY A 238 -16.80 -11.55 7.55
C GLY A 238 -17.22 -10.99 8.90
N ILE A 239 -16.63 -9.87 9.29
CA ILE A 239 -16.94 -9.17 10.56
C ILE A 239 -18.39 -8.68 10.56
N ALA A 240 -18.83 -8.05 9.46
CA ALA A 240 -20.20 -7.58 9.32
C ALA A 240 -21.22 -8.73 9.35
N SER A 241 -20.87 -9.90 8.82
CA SER A 241 -21.72 -11.11 8.88
C SER A 241 -21.86 -11.64 10.31
N LEU A 242 -20.80 -11.60 11.12
CA LEU A 242 -20.84 -11.94 12.54
C LEU A 242 -21.67 -10.92 13.34
N SER A 243 -21.50 -9.63 13.03
CA SER A 243 -22.33 -8.57 13.61
C SER A 243 -23.82 -8.75 13.25
N LEU A 244 -24.13 -9.16 12.00
CA LEU A 244 -25.48 -9.42 11.54
C LEU A 244 -26.09 -10.60 12.32
N ALA A 245 -25.35 -11.69 12.51
CA ALA A 245 -25.81 -12.85 13.30
C ALA A 245 -26.04 -12.47 14.77
N ALA A 246 -25.12 -11.72 15.39
CA ALA A 246 -25.27 -11.23 16.75
C ALA A 246 -26.48 -10.31 16.94
N PHE A 247 -26.79 -9.52 15.90
CA PHE A 247 -27.92 -8.59 15.87
C PHE A 247 -29.23 -9.25 15.43
N GLU A 248 -29.21 -10.55 15.05
CA GLU A 248 -30.34 -11.28 14.45
C GLU A 248 -30.92 -10.52 13.26
N GLY A 249 -30.03 -10.13 12.34
CA GLY A 249 -30.38 -9.33 11.17
C GLY A 249 -30.92 -10.18 10.01
N LEU A 250 -31.39 -9.50 8.96
CA LEU A 250 -32.04 -10.08 7.80
C LEU A 250 -31.07 -10.23 6.62
N ASP A 251 -31.22 -11.31 5.85
CA ASP A 251 -30.44 -11.54 4.62
C ASP A 251 -31.09 -10.97 3.36
N ALA A 252 -32.39 -10.66 3.41
CA ALA A 252 -33.14 -10.09 2.29
C ALA A 252 -32.46 -8.90 1.58
N PRO A 253 -31.74 -8.00 2.28
CA PRO A 253 -30.98 -6.92 1.63
C PRO A 253 -29.88 -7.39 0.67
N PHE A 254 -29.41 -8.63 0.78
CA PHE A 254 -28.34 -9.18 -0.05
C PHE A 254 -28.86 -9.99 -1.26
N HIS A 255 -30.18 -10.03 -1.49
CA HIS A 255 -30.79 -10.81 -2.55
C HIS A 255 -30.31 -10.38 -3.94
N PRO A 256 -29.89 -11.29 -4.85
CA PRO A 256 -29.31 -10.94 -6.15
C PRO A 256 -30.16 -10.01 -7.01
N SER A 257 -31.49 -10.22 -7.02
CA SER A 257 -32.40 -9.41 -7.82
C SER A 257 -32.39 -7.93 -7.44
N VAL A 258 -32.15 -7.60 -6.17
CA VAL A 258 -32.04 -6.21 -5.69
C VAL A 258 -30.83 -5.52 -6.36
N HIS A 259 -29.69 -6.21 -6.41
CA HIS A 259 -28.44 -5.66 -6.92
C HIS A 259 -28.36 -5.68 -8.45
N ASN A 260 -29.11 -6.57 -9.11
CA ASN A 260 -29.25 -6.56 -10.58
C ASN A 260 -30.08 -5.38 -11.10
N LEU A 261 -30.97 -4.82 -10.28
CA LEU A 261 -31.75 -3.63 -10.62
C LEU A 261 -30.91 -2.33 -10.55
N ARG A 262 -29.77 -2.35 -9.85
CA ARG A 262 -28.86 -1.23 -9.70
C ARG A 262 -27.46 -1.61 -10.15
N GLN A 263 -27.17 -1.54 -11.42
CA GLN A 263 -26.05 -2.10 -12.15
C GLN A 263 -24.66 -1.52 -11.77
N HIS A 264 -24.26 -1.67 -10.50
CA HIS A 264 -22.92 -1.34 -10.00
C HIS A 264 -22.16 -2.64 -9.70
N PRO A 265 -21.10 -2.99 -10.45
CA PRO A 265 -20.35 -4.24 -10.25
C PRO A 265 -19.83 -4.43 -8.82
N GLY A 266 -19.26 -3.38 -8.23
CA GLY A 266 -18.77 -3.44 -6.84
C GLY A 266 -19.88 -3.74 -5.82
N GLN A 267 -21.10 -3.20 -6.01
CA GLN A 267 -22.25 -3.49 -5.17
C GLN A 267 -22.71 -4.95 -5.32
N GLN A 268 -22.70 -5.47 -6.54
CA GLN A 268 -23.04 -6.88 -6.82
C GLN A 268 -22.03 -7.83 -6.18
N ALA A 269 -20.72 -7.50 -6.28
CA ALA A 269 -19.64 -8.25 -5.66
C ALA A 269 -19.77 -8.27 -4.13
N SER A 270 -20.03 -7.13 -3.50
CA SER A 270 -20.23 -7.03 -2.06
C SER A 270 -21.45 -7.84 -1.58
N ALA A 271 -22.56 -7.78 -2.29
CA ALA A 271 -23.73 -8.59 -1.97
C ALA A 271 -23.47 -10.09 -2.13
N ALA A 272 -22.70 -10.49 -3.14
CA ALA A 272 -22.31 -11.88 -3.34
C ALA A 272 -21.42 -12.39 -2.19
N ASN A 273 -20.46 -11.58 -1.76
CA ASN A 273 -19.58 -11.88 -0.64
C ASN A 273 -20.37 -12.05 0.67
N MET A 274 -21.31 -11.14 0.97
CA MET A 274 -22.22 -11.31 2.12
C MET A 274 -23.00 -12.65 2.06
N ARG A 275 -23.59 -13.00 0.90
CA ARG A 275 -24.30 -14.29 0.74
C ARG A 275 -23.39 -15.50 0.95
N GLU A 276 -22.13 -15.41 0.52
CA GLU A 276 -21.15 -16.47 0.75
C GLU A 276 -20.89 -16.66 2.25
N TRP A 277 -20.62 -15.57 2.99
CA TRP A 277 -20.44 -15.63 4.44
C TRP A 277 -21.67 -16.18 5.18
N LEU A 278 -22.87 -15.88 4.72
CA LEU A 278 -24.15 -16.29 5.33
C LEU A 278 -24.63 -17.68 4.87
N SER A 279 -23.93 -18.33 3.93
CA SER A 279 -24.39 -19.59 3.34
C SER A 279 -24.45 -20.71 4.38
N GLY A 280 -25.65 -21.23 4.61
CA GLY A 280 -25.92 -22.29 5.58
C GLY A 280 -26.11 -21.80 7.02
N ALA A 281 -26.24 -20.50 7.24
CA ALA A 281 -26.55 -19.97 8.57
C ALA A 281 -28.01 -20.21 8.96
N ASP A 282 -28.25 -20.82 10.12
CA ASP A 282 -29.61 -21.20 10.58
C ASP A 282 -30.37 -20.01 11.19
N PHE A 283 -29.69 -18.99 11.76
CA PHE A 283 -30.35 -17.82 12.34
C PHE A 283 -31.23 -17.05 11.33
N LEU A 284 -30.96 -17.16 10.05
CA LEU A 284 -31.77 -16.57 8.97
C LEU A 284 -33.15 -17.22 8.78
N ARG A 285 -33.40 -18.39 9.39
CA ARG A 285 -34.67 -19.09 9.30
C ARG A 285 -35.66 -18.69 10.41
N GLU A 286 -35.20 -17.90 11.37
CA GLU A 286 -36.04 -17.43 12.45
C GLU A 286 -36.96 -16.29 11.97
N THR A 287 -38.17 -16.22 12.55
CA THR A 287 -39.10 -15.12 12.30
C THR A 287 -38.86 -14.00 13.31
N HIS A 288 -38.79 -12.79 12.81
CA HIS A 288 -38.54 -11.60 13.64
C HIS A 288 -39.71 -10.61 13.64
N GLU A 289 -39.87 -9.85 14.71
CA GLU A 289 -40.89 -8.80 14.82
C GLU A 289 -40.54 -7.56 14.00
N TRP A 290 -39.23 -7.34 13.68
CA TRP A 290 -38.77 -6.19 12.91
C TRP A 290 -38.82 -6.45 11.40
N VAL A 291 -39.22 -5.41 10.67
CA VAL A 291 -39.44 -5.47 9.22
C VAL A 291 -38.15 -5.23 8.44
N GLN A 292 -37.21 -4.46 9.00
CA GLN A 292 -35.96 -4.08 8.35
C GLN A 292 -34.86 -3.77 9.35
N ASP A 293 -33.59 -3.88 8.89
CA ASP A 293 -32.40 -3.54 9.64
C ASP A 293 -31.99 -2.07 9.49
N PRO A 294 -31.21 -1.54 10.42
CA PRO A 294 -30.51 -0.26 10.24
C PRO A 294 -29.61 -0.26 9.00
N TYR A 295 -29.32 0.91 8.44
CA TYR A 295 -28.51 1.07 7.24
C TYR A 295 -27.11 0.47 7.36
N SER A 296 -26.52 0.51 8.55
CA SER A 296 -25.19 -0.07 8.80
C SER A 296 -25.12 -1.60 8.56
N PHE A 297 -26.27 -2.27 8.51
CA PHE A 297 -26.41 -3.67 8.12
C PHE A 297 -26.93 -3.81 6.69
N ARG A 298 -28.10 -3.25 6.38
CA ARG A 298 -28.75 -3.50 5.09
C ARG A 298 -28.13 -2.76 3.90
N CYS A 299 -27.34 -1.71 4.13
CA CYS A 299 -26.64 -0.96 3.08
C CYS A 299 -25.16 -1.34 2.91
N ILE A 300 -24.72 -2.49 3.49
CA ILE A 300 -23.38 -3.01 3.29
C ILE A 300 -23.03 -3.11 1.81
N PRO A 301 -23.86 -3.69 0.91
CA PRO A 301 -23.50 -3.81 -0.49
C PRO A 301 -23.28 -2.46 -1.20
N GLN A 302 -24.06 -1.45 -0.85
CA GLN A 302 -23.96 -0.13 -1.46
C GLN A 302 -22.67 0.61 -1.05
N VAL A 303 -22.29 0.53 0.23
CA VAL A 303 -21.13 1.25 0.77
C VAL A 303 -19.84 0.48 0.48
N TYR A 304 -19.80 -0.82 0.79
CA TYR A 304 -18.62 -1.65 0.53
C TYR A 304 -18.36 -1.84 -0.96
N GLY A 305 -19.44 -1.82 -1.78
CA GLY A 305 -19.34 -1.83 -3.23
C GLY A 305 -18.73 -0.58 -3.80
N ALA A 306 -18.92 0.59 -3.17
CA ALA A 306 -18.26 1.83 -3.57
C ALA A 306 -16.74 1.74 -3.35
N LEU A 307 -16.29 1.14 -2.21
CA LEU A 307 -14.86 0.86 -2.00
C LEU A 307 -14.31 -0.11 -3.05
N ARG A 308 -15.04 -1.20 -3.40
CA ARG A 308 -14.58 -2.13 -4.46
C ARG A 308 -14.37 -1.40 -5.79
N THR A 309 -15.28 -0.52 -6.17
CA THR A 309 -15.14 0.31 -7.38
C THR A 309 -13.92 1.24 -7.30
N ALA A 310 -13.63 1.82 -6.13
CA ALA A 310 -12.44 2.64 -5.93
C ALA A 310 -11.15 1.80 -6.03
N LEU A 311 -11.16 0.57 -5.50
CA LEU A 311 -10.05 -0.39 -5.62
C LEU A 311 -9.79 -0.76 -7.09
N ASP A 312 -10.83 -1.09 -7.85
CA ASP A 312 -10.71 -1.43 -9.27
C ASP A 312 -10.07 -0.30 -10.07
N ARG A 313 -10.46 0.95 -9.77
CA ARG A 313 -9.85 2.15 -10.38
C ARG A 313 -8.41 2.36 -9.94
N GLY A 314 -8.10 2.07 -8.68
CA GLY A 314 -6.73 2.11 -8.16
C GLY A 314 -5.83 1.11 -8.87
N ILE A 315 -6.31 -0.11 -9.09
CA ILE A 315 -5.60 -1.17 -9.82
C ILE A 315 -5.33 -0.74 -11.27
N GLU A 316 -6.35 -0.26 -11.99
CA GLU A 316 -6.21 0.23 -13.36
C GLU A 316 -5.14 1.34 -13.47
N THR A 317 -5.13 2.28 -12.52
CA THR A 317 -4.14 3.35 -12.48
C THR A 317 -2.74 2.82 -12.20
N LEU A 318 -2.59 1.87 -11.25
CA LEU A 318 -1.31 1.28 -10.91
C LEU A 318 -0.73 0.44 -12.06
N GLU A 319 -1.54 -0.33 -12.76
CA GLU A 319 -1.10 -1.13 -13.93
C GLU A 319 -0.54 -0.23 -15.04
N GLY A 320 -1.13 0.93 -15.26
CA GLY A 320 -0.61 1.93 -16.19
C GLY A 320 0.70 2.57 -15.73
N GLU A 321 0.85 2.81 -14.43
CA GLU A 321 1.99 3.54 -13.87
C GLU A 321 3.19 2.65 -13.56
N ALA A 322 2.97 1.40 -13.13
CA ALA A 322 4.01 0.51 -12.61
C ALA A 322 5.15 0.23 -13.59
N THR A 323 4.87 0.30 -14.88
CA THR A 323 5.84 0.07 -15.96
C THR A 323 6.06 1.30 -16.84
N ALA A 324 5.55 2.46 -16.42
CA ALA A 324 5.70 3.71 -17.15
C ALA A 324 7.15 4.24 -17.09
N VAL A 325 7.53 4.99 -18.11
CA VAL A 325 8.77 5.78 -18.11
C VAL A 325 8.43 7.15 -17.54
N THR A 326 8.81 7.38 -16.30
CA THR A 326 8.39 8.56 -15.53
C THR A 326 9.55 9.50 -15.20
N ASP A 327 10.71 9.30 -15.80
CA ASP A 327 11.83 10.24 -15.71
C ASP A 327 11.83 11.26 -16.86
N ASN A 328 12.73 12.21 -16.82
CA ASN A 328 12.91 13.28 -17.82
C ASN A 328 14.40 13.65 -17.95
N PRO A 329 14.91 13.92 -19.16
CA PRO A 329 14.25 13.79 -20.46
C PRO A 329 14.08 12.32 -20.90
N ILE A 330 13.12 12.09 -21.79
CA ILE A 330 12.86 10.78 -22.42
C ILE A 330 13.82 10.60 -23.60
N LEU A 331 14.48 9.45 -23.67
CA LEU A 331 15.30 9.04 -24.79
C LEU A 331 14.47 8.18 -25.76
N LEU A 332 14.52 8.50 -27.04
CA LEU A 332 13.87 7.75 -28.11
C LEU A 332 14.94 7.24 -29.09
N PRO A 333 15.64 6.14 -28.78
CA PRO A 333 16.72 5.62 -29.63
C PRO A 333 16.27 5.30 -31.05
N GLU A 334 15.01 4.91 -31.22
CA GLU A 334 14.41 4.52 -32.50
C GLU A 334 14.31 5.71 -33.49
N THR A 335 14.07 6.92 -32.99
CA THR A 335 13.95 8.16 -33.79
C THR A 335 15.16 9.07 -33.66
N GLY A 336 16.09 8.77 -32.75
CA GLY A 336 17.24 9.60 -32.47
C GLY A 336 16.91 10.89 -31.72
N GLU A 337 15.79 10.94 -31.01
CA GLU A 337 15.29 12.13 -30.32
C GLU A 337 15.52 12.04 -28.82
N VAL A 338 15.69 13.22 -28.20
CA VAL A 338 15.65 13.41 -26.74
C VAL A 338 14.62 14.47 -26.42
N ILE A 339 13.60 14.10 -25.68
CA ILE A 339 12.42 14.96 -25.45
C ILE A 339 12.26 15.26 -23.96
N SER A 340 12.21 16.55 -23.62
CA SER A 340 11.82 16.98 -22.28
C SER A 340 10.32 17.08 -22.17
N ALA A 341 9.72 16.36 -21.19
CA ALA A 341 8.30 16.22 -21.00
C ALA A 341 7.93 16.15 -19.50
N GLY A 342 6.69 15.85 -19.18
CA GLY A 342 6.15 15.89 -17.81
C GLY A 342 5.67 14.54 -17.27
N ASN A 343 6.20 13.41 -17.75
CA ASN A 343 5.75 12.06 -17.31
C ASN A 343 6.03 11.77 -15.82
N PHE A 344 6.82 12.59 -15.18
CA PHE A 344 7.09 12.53 -13.74
C PHE A 344 5.94 13.07 -12.88
N HIS A 345 4.93 13.72 -13.47
CA HIS A 345 3.86 14.36 -12.70
C HIS A 345 2.91 13.34 -12.09
N GLY A 346 2.84 13.32 -10.75
CA GLY A 346 2.12 12.30 -9.99
C GLY A 346 0.60 12.49 -9.88
N GLU A 347 -0.03 13.40 -10.62
CA GLU A 347 -1.45 13.73 -10.49
C GLU A 347 -2.40 12.53 -10.64
N PRO A 348 -2.20 11.60 -11.61
CA PRO A 348 -3.07 10.42 -11.71
C PRO A 348 -3.08 9.56 -10.44
N LEU A 349 -1.90 9.44 -9.79
CA LEU A 349 -1.75 8.72 -8.53
C LEU A 349 -2.36 9.49 -7.35
N ALA A 350 -2.16 10.82 -7.30
CA ALA A 350 -2.64 11.66 -6.22
C ALA A 350 -4.18 11.61 -6.10
N ILE A 351 -4.89 11.76 -7.22
CA ILE A 351 -6.35 11.70 -7.26
C ILE A 351 -6.88 10.33 -6.82
N VAL A 352 -6.25 9.24 -7.28
CA VAL A 352 -6.66 7.88 -6.92
C VAL A 352 -6.39 7.60 -5.43
N LEU A 353 -5.24 8.00 -4.90
CA LEU A 353 -4.91 7.86 -3.48
C LEU A 353 -5.91 8.61 -2.60
N ASP A 354 -6.31 9.82 -3.00
CA ASP A 354 -7.34 10.59 -2.31
C ASP A 354 -8.72 9.93 -2.38
N HIS A 355 -9.12 9.41 -3.53
CA HIS A 355 -10.38 8.68 -3.67
C HIS A 355 -10.43 7.44 -2.76
N LEU A 356 -9.33 6.69 -2.70
CA LEU A 356 -9.22 5.52 -1.80
C LEU A 356 -9.31 5.91 -0.32
N LYS A 357 -8.76 7.07 0.10
CA LYS A 357 -8.91 7.55 1.49
C LYS A 357 -10.37 7.74 1.88
N VAL A 358 -11.14 8.40 1.00
CA VAL A 358 -12.57 8.64 1.22
C VAL A 358 -13.31 7.31 1.33
N ALA A 359 -13.11 6.40 0.38
CA ALA A 359 -13.79 5.11 0.34
C ALA A 359 -13.42 4.22 1.55
N ALA A 360 -12.14 4.19 1.94
CA ALA A 360 -11.68 3.41 3.10
C ALA A 360 -12.23 3.97 4.43
N SER A 361 -12.41 5.29 4.55
CA SER A 361 -12.98 5.89 5.77
C SER A 361 -14.43 5.48 5.98
N GLU A 362 -15.21 5.28 4.92
CA GLU A 362 -16.60 4.82 5.00
C GLU A 362 -16.73 3.37 5.50
N LEU A 363 -15.75 2.52 5.19
CA LEU A 363 -15.68 1.17 5.74
C LEU A 363 -15.63 1.21 7.29
N GLY A 364 -14.77 2.05 7.85
CA GLY A 364 -14.67 2.27 9.28
C GLY A 364 -15.92 2.93 9.88
N THR A 365 -16.53 3.87 9.17
CA THR A 365 -17.78 4.54 9.62
C THR A 365 -18.92 3.54 9.74
N MET A 366 -19.12 2.67 8.77
CA MET A 366 -20.14 1.62 8.82
C MET A 366 -19.90 0.62 9.97
N SER A 367 -18.64 0.24 10.17
CA SER A 367 -18.22 -0.64 11.26
C SER A 367 -18.57 -0.04 12.63
N GLU A 368 -18.20 1.22 12.87
CA GLU A 368 -18.50 1.90 14.15
C GLU A 368 -20.01 2.00 14.40
N ARG A 369 -20.83 2.24 13.37
CA ARG A 369 -22.29 2.24 13.54
C ARG A 369 -22.83 0.86 13.94
N ARG A 370 -22.25 -0.24 13.50
CA ARG A 370 -22.64 -1.59 13.95
C ARG A 370 -22.20 -1.85 15.38
N ILE A 371 -21.00 -1.40 15.78
CA ILE A 371 -20.57 -1.44 17.20
C ILE A 371 -21.63 -0.76 18.08
N PHE A 372 -22.03 0.46 17.72
CA PHE A 372 -23.07 1.19 18.47
C PHE A 372 -24.37 0.39 18.58
N LYS A 373 -24.82 -0.25 17.50
CA LYS A 373 -26.06 -1.05 17.51
C LYS A 373 -25.96 -2.29 18.39
N LEU A 374 -24.84 -3.00 18.36
CA LEU A 374 -24.60 -4.16 19.21
C LEU A 374 -24.56 -3.81 20.71
N LEU A 375 -24.16 -2.58 21.04
CA LEU A 375 -24.06 -2.08 22.41
C LEU A 375 -25.32 -1.40 22.92
N SER A 376 -26.35 -1.23 22.09
CA SER A 376 -27.53 -0.41 22.40
C SER A 376 -28.57 -1.08 23.31
N GLY A 377 -28.36 -2.32 23.76
CA GLY A 377 -29.32 -3.02 24.62
C GLY A 377 -30.62 -3.39 23.89
N THR A 378 -30.57 -3.62 22.58
CA THR A 378 -31.71 -3.98 21.75
C THR A 378 -31.60 -5.41 21.22
N ARG A 379 -32.70 -5.95 20.71
CA ARG A 379 -32.78 -7.30 20.16
C ARG A 379 -32.26 -8.39 21.12
N GLY A 380 -32.59 -8.28 22.42
CA GLY A 380 -32.21 -9.26 23.43
C GLY A 380 -30.75 -9.24 23.86
N LEU A 381 -29.94 -8.32 23.35
CA LEU A 381 -28.58 -8.08 23.86
C LEU A 381 -28.61 -7.17 25.09
N PRO A 382 -27.78 -7.44 26.13
CA PRO A 382 -27.71 -6.55 27.27
C PRO A 382 -27.04 -5.20 26.88
N PRO A 383 -27.40 -4.07 27.51
CA PRO A 383 -26.74 -2.79 27.29
C PRO A 383 -25.23 -2.93 27.45
N PHE A 384 -24.48 -2.37 26.49
CA PHE A 384 -23.02 -2.40 26.43
C PHE A 384 -22.40 -3.80 26.47
N LEU A 385 -23.19 -4.86 26.29
CA LEU A 385 -22.79 -6.27 26.45
C LEU A 385 -22.19 -6.55 27.84
N ALA A 386 -22.70 -5.86 28.86
CA ALA A 386 -22.33 -6.05 30.24
C ALA A 386 -22.96 -7.33 30.82
N THR A 387 -22.20 -8.10 31.61
CA THR A 387 -22.69 -9.33 32.26
C THR A 387 -23.63 -8.99 33.43
N ASP A 388 -23.27 -7.99 34.21
CA ASP A 388 -24.07 -7.45 35.30
C ASP A 388 -24.22 -5.92 35.11
N PRO A 389 -25.22 -5.46 34.34
CA PRO A 389 -25.42 -4.03 34.04
C PRO A 389 -25.60 -3.21 35.30
N GLY A 390 -24.77 -2.21 35.49
CA GLY A 390 -24.71 -1.36 36.66
C GLY A 390 -23.49 -1.60 37.55
N LEU A 391 -23.10 -2.88 37.75
CA LEU A 391 -21.78 -3.24 38.29
C LEU A 391 -20.73 -3.18 37.20
N ASP A 392 -21.03 -3.74 36.02
CA ASP A 392 -20.18 -3.74 34.85
C ASP A 392 -20.58 -2.63 33.87
N SER A 393 -19.60 -1.98 33.23
CA SER A 393 -19.75 -1.04 32.13
C SER A 393 -19.64 -1.71 30.75
N GLY A 394 -19.16 -2.93 30.70
CA GLY A 394 -18.99 -3.74 29.49
C GLY A 394 -18.08 -3.10 28.45
N LEU A 395 -18.52 -3.06 27.20
CA LEU A 395 -17.74 -2.52 26.08
C LEU A 395 -18.09 -1.06 25.72
N MET A 396 -18.72 -0.29 26.63
CA MET A 396 -19.14 1.10 26.37
C MET A 396 -18.01 1.93 25.75
N ILE A 397 -16.81 1.91 26.34
CA ILE A 397 -15.67 2.75 25.93
C ILE A 397 -14.98 2.23 24.66
N VAL A 398 -15.17 0.99 24.29
CA VAL A 398 -14.70 0.46 22.98
C VAL A 398 -15.36 1.23 21.83
N GLN A 399 -16.66 1.53 21.93
CA GLN A 399 -17.35 2.36 20.93
C GLN A 399 -16.81 3.80 20.91
N TYR A 400 -16.48 4.40 22.05
CA TYR A 400 -15.90 5.74 22.10
C TYR A 400 -14.54 5.78 21.39
N THR A 401 -13.71 4.77 21.60
CA THR A 401 -12.43 4.65 20.92
C THR A 401 -12.63 4.52 19.41
N ALA A 402 -13.52 3.64 18.95
CA ALA A 402 -13.84 3.47 17.54
C ALA A 402 -14.36 4.79 16.92
N ALA A 403 -15.28 5.49 17.58
CA ALA A 403 -15.80 6.79 17.13
C ALA A 403 -14.71 7.88 17.06
N SER A 404 -13.78 7.89 18.02
CA SER A 404 -12.62 8.79 18.00
C SER A 404 -11.73 8.55 16.78
N ILE A 405 -11.49 7.27 16.43
CA ILE A 405 -10.70 6.91 15.26
C ILE A 405 -11.44 7.29 13.97
N VAL A 406 -12.75 7.09 13.88
CA VAL A 406 -13.58 7.56 12.76
C VAL A 406 -13.44 9.07 12.56
N ALA A 407 -13.53 9.85 13.64
CA ALA A 407 -13.35 11.31 13.57
C ALA A 407 -11.95 11.69 13.05
N ARG A 408 -10.89 11.01 13.52
CA ARG A 408 -9.52 11.19 13.04
C ARG A 408 -9.39 10.84 11.54
N ASN A 409 -9.98 9.73 11.10
CA ASN A 409 -9.96 9.30 9.71
C ASN A 409 -10.66 10.29 8.77
N LYS A 410 -11.77 10.91 9.20
CA LYS A 410 -12.42 12.00 8.43
C LYS A 410 -11.47 13.15 8.12
N MET A 411 -10.68 13.58 9.10
CA MET A 411 -9.69 14.65 8.89
C MET A 411 -8.61 14.24 7.90
N ARG A 412 -8.15 12.97 7.96
CA ARG A 412 -7.15 12.42 7.06
C ARG A 412 -7.67 12.14 5.65
N ALA A 413 -8.97 11.93 5.51
CA ALA A 413 -9.63 11.71 4.22
C ALA A 413 -9.83 13.00 3.41
N MET A 414 -9.50 14.19 3.95
CA MET A 414 -9.49 15.43 3.17
C MET A 414 -8.48 15.31 2.03
N PRO A 415 -8.87 15.62 0.77
CA PRO A 415 -7.99 15.49 -0.37
C PRO A 415 -6.71 16.33 -0.23
N ALA A 416 -5.56 15.71 -0.46
CA ALA A 416 -4.28 16.40 -0.52
C ALA A 416 -4.00 16.95 -1.93
N SER A 417 -4.52 16.28 -2.97
CA SER A 417 -4.30 16.64 -4.38
C SER A 417 -4.95 17.97 -4.80
N VAL A 418 -5.82 18.54 -3.97
CA VAL A 418 -6.41 19.86 -4.23
C VAL A 418 -5.49 21.02 -3.83
N ASP A 419 -4.38 20.72 -3.13
CA ASP A 419 -3.37 21.70 -2.74
C ASP A 419 -2.22 21.72 -3.76
N THR A 420 -1.68 22.89 -4.02
CA THR A 420 -0.51 23.06 -4.86
C THR A 420 0.31 24.25 -4.41
N ILE A 421 1.61 24.23 -4.73
CA ILE A 421 2.53 25.33 -4.47
C ILE A 421 3.40 25.57 -5.69
N ASP A 422 3.99 26.76 -5.75
CA ASP A 422 5.06 27.08 -6.68
C ASP A 422 6.42 26.71 -6.05
N SER A 423 7.24 25.97 -6.78
CA SER A 423 8.58 25.57 -6.35
C SER A 423 9.62 25.75 -7.46
N SER A 424 10.92 25.55 -7.16
CA SER A 424 12.03 25.72 -8.12
C SER A 424 12.01 27.07 -8.85
N ASN A 425 11.69 28.16 -8.14
CA ASN A 425 11.58 29.53 -8.69
C ASN A 425 10.63 29.61 -9.91
N GLY A 426 9.44 29.04 -9.84
CA GLY A 426 8.43 29.08 -10.86
C GLY A 426 8.56 28.05 -11.98
N GLN A 427 9.52 27.15 -11.91
CA GLN A 427 9.67 26.07 -12.88
C GLN A 427 8.67 24.92 -12.59
N GLU A 428 8.37 24.68 -11.32
CA GLU A 428 7.44 23.68 -10.83
C GLU A 428 6.26 24.39 -10.17
N ASP A 429 5.43 25.05 -10.98
CA ASP A 429 4.33 25.92 -10.57
C ASP A 429 3.02 25.19 -10.28
N HIS A 430 3.00 23.88 -10.48
CA HIS A 430 1.91 22.97 -10.14
C HIS A 430 2.45 21.61 -9.68
N VAL A 431 2.06 21.17 -8.48
CA VAL A 431 2.52 19.93 -7.86
C VAL A 431 1.33 19.07 -7.44
N SER A 432 1.50 17.74 -7.44
CA SER A 432 0.39 16.81 -7.24
C SER A 432 0.02 16.55 -5.77
N MET A 433 0.93 16.78 -4.83
CA MET A 433 0.82 16.36 -3.43
C MET A 433 0.54 14.86 -3.22
N GLY A 434 0.84 14.02 -4.22
CA GLY A 434 0.50 12.59 -4.23
C GLY A 434 1.21 11.79 -3.12
N ALA A 435 2.43 12.16 -2.74
CA ALA A 435 3.11 11.56 -1.59
C ALA A 435 2.33 11.79 -0.29
N ASN A 436 1.81 13.01 -0.07
CA ASN A 436 0.97 13.33 1.08
C ASN A 436 -0.34 12.55 1.04
N ALA A 437 -0.99 12.44 -0.13
CA ALA A 437 -2.20 11.64 -0.32
C ALA A 437 -1.96 10.17 0.09
N GLY A 438 -0.86 9.57 -0.37
CA GLY A 438 -0.49 8.18 -0.06
C GLY A 438 -0.20 7.94 1.43
N LEU A 439 0.57 8.83 2.06
CA LEU A 439 0.87 8.74 3.50
C LEU A 439 -0.39 8.90 4.37
N GLN A 440 -1.31 9.77 3.97
CA GLN A 440 -2.60 9.91 4.64
C GLN A 440 -3.47 8.66 4.45
N LEU A 441 -3.45 8.04 3.26
CA LEU A 441 -4.17 6.79 2.98
C LEU A 441 -3.67 5.66 3.88
N LEU A 442 -2.36 5.47 4.05
CA LEU A 442 -1.82 4.48 5.00
C LEU A 442 -2.41 4.68 6.40
N ALA A 443 -2.43 5.92 6.87
CA ALA A 443 -2.95 6.22 8.21
C ALA A 443 -4.48 6.05 8.33
N VAL A 444 -5.23 6.18 7.24
CA VAL A 444 -6.68 5.84 7.19
C VAL A 444 -6.88 4.32 7.21
N ILE A 445 -6.06 3.57 6.48
CA ILE A 445 -6.08 2.10 6.47
C ILE A 445 -5.81 1.55 7.88
N ASP A 446 -4.76 2.03 8.56
CA ASP A 446 -4.44 1.64 9.94
C ASP A 446 -5.62 1.90 10.88
N GLY A 447 -6.19 3.10 10.83
CA GLY A 447 -7.34 3.44 11.65
C GLY A 447 -8.60 2.61 11.31
N THR A 448 -8.81 2.27 10.04
CA THR A 448 -9.92 1.41 9.62
C THR A 448 -9.74 -0.02 10.13
N CYS A 449 -8.51 -0.54 10.09
CA CYS A 449 -8.17 -1.84 10.68
C CYS A 449 -8.44 -1.86 12.19
N GLU A 450 -8.06 -0.80 12.92
CA GLU A 450 -8.35 -0.65 14.36
C GLU A 450 -9.87 -0.68 14.64
N ILE A 451 -10.68 0.03 13.83
CA ILE A 451 -12.15 0.07 13.98
C ILE A 451 -12.77 -1.29 13.70
N LEU A 452 -12.36 -1.97 12.64
CA LEU A 452 -12.81 -3.32 12.30
C LEU A 452 -12.44 -4.32 13.40
N GLY A 453 -11.25 -4.18 14.00
CA GLY A 453 -10.86 -4.97 15.18
C GLY A 453 -11.80 -4.73 16.38
N CYS A 454 -12.19 -3.49 16.64
CA CYS A 454 -13.19 -3.16 17.67
C CYS A 454 -14.56 -3.78 17.34
N GLU A 455 -14.98 -3.79 16.08
CA GLU A 455 -16.24 -4.44 15.67
C GLU A 455 -16.17 -5.96 15.88
N LEU A 456 -15.09 -6.61 15.45
CA LEU A 456 -14.91 -8.05 15.64
C LEU A 456 -14.93 -8.45 17.11
N LEU A 457 -14.25 -7.67 17.97
CA LEU A 457 -14.30 -7.82 19.43
C LEU A 457 -15.74 -7.72 19.95
N THR A 458 -16.48 -6.70 19.51
CA THR A 458 -17.86 -6.43 19.95
C THR A 458 -18.81 -7.52 19.45
N ALA A 459 -18.71 -7.92 18.18
CA ALA A 459 -19.52 -9.00 17.59
C ALA A 459 -19.26 -10.35 18.28
N SER A 460 -17.99 -10.66 18.55
CA SER A 460 -17.61 -11.88 19.29
C SER A 460 -18.21 -11.92 20.70
N GLN A 461 -18.19 -10.77 21.41
CA GLN A 461 -18.81 -10.66 22.73
C GLN A 461 -20.34 -10.72 22.64
N ALA A 462 -20.97 -10.09 21.66
CA ALA A 462 -22.42 -10.15 21.45
C ALA A 462 -22.90 -11.59 21.17
N LEU A 463 -22.15 -12.33 20.33
CA LEU A 463 -22.43 -13.75 20.06
C LEU A 463 -22.26 -14.64 21.29
N HIS A 464 -21.53 -14.21 22.32
CA HIS A 464 -21.43 -14.95 23.59
C HIS A 464 -22.75 -14.92 24.39
N PHE A 465 -23.57 -13.89 24.19
CA PHE A 465 -24.92 -13.79 24.81
C PHE A 465 -26.00 -14.52 24.02
N ARG A 466 -25.68 -15.12 22.86
CA ARG A 466 -26.61 -15.93 22.05
C ARG A 466 -26.48 -17.40 22.41
N SER A 467 -27.58 -18.05 22.82
CA SER A 467 -27.60 -19.47 23.24
C SER A 467 -27.27 -20.40 22.07
N ASN A 468 -27.78 -20.07 20.87
CA ASN A 468 -27.50 -20.78 19.63
C ASN A 468 -27.48 -19.78 18.47
N PRO A 469 -26.31 -19.20 18.15
CA PRO A 469 -26.22 -18.14 17.15
C PRO A 469 -26.46 -18.63 15.71
N GLY A 470 -26.58 -19.94 15.45
CA GLY A 470 -26.90 -20.48 14.13
C GLY A 470 -25.96 -20.03 13.01
N LEU A 471 -24.67 -19.95 13.29
CA LEU A 471 -23.65 -19.44 12.34
C LEU A 471 -23.41 -20.40 11.18
N SER A 472 -23.05 -19.84 10.02
CA SER A 472 -22.49 -20.64 8.93
C SER A 472 -21.12 -21.25 9.31
N ALA A 473 -20.69 -22.29 8.61
CA ALA A 473 -19.38 -22.91 8.86
C ALA A 473 -18.22 -21.89 8.69
N LYS A 474 -18.33 -20.97 7.72
CA LYS A 474 -17.32 -19.92 7.47
C LYS A 474 -17.27 -18.91 8.63
N GLN A 475 -18.44 -18.46 9.10
CA GLN A 475 -18.55 -17.57 10.26
C GLN A 475 -17.99 -18.24 11.54
N GLN A 476 -18.38 -19.48 11.81
CA GLN A 476 -17.93 -20.23 12.99
C GLN A 476 -16.40 -20.39 12.98
N SER A 477 -15.84 -20.82 11.86
CA SER A 477 -14.38 -20.98 11.73
C SER A 477 -13.63 -19.67 11.95
N HIS A 478 -14.15 -18.54 11.44
CA HIS A 478 -13.54 -17.24 11.64
C HIS A 478 -13.62 -16.79 13.12
N LEU A 479 -14.77 -16.94 13.73
CA LEU A 479 -15.00 -16.65 15.15
C LEU A 479 -14.10 -17.48 16.07
N ASP A 480 -13.96 -18.78 15.80
CA ASP A 480 -13.14 -19.69 16.60
C ASP A 480 -11.66 -19.32 16.54
N ARG A 481 -11.14 -19.00 15.34
CA ARG A 481 -9.77 -18.49 15.18
C ARG A 481 -9.55 -17.20 15.97
N PHE A 482 -10.48 -16.26 15.89
CA PHE A 482 -10.41 -15.01 16.62
C PHE A 482 -10.41 -15.23 18.14
N ARG A 483 -11.32 -16.08 18.65
CA ARG A 483 -11.47 -16.36 20.08
C ARG A 483 -10.27 -17.09 20.71
N GLN A 484 -9.41 -17.71 19.90
CA GLN A 484 -8.12 -18.23 20.39
C GLN A 484 -7.20 -17.11 20.90
N SER A 485 -7.25 -15.95 20.28
CA SER A 485 -6.44 -14.78 20.65
C SER A 485 -7.19 -13.79 21.57
N VAL A 486 -8.51 -13.69 21.41
CA VAL A 486 -9.37 -12.73 22.14
C VAL A 486 -10.65 -13.46 22.59
N PRO A 487 -10.59 -14.22 23.70
CA PRO A 487 -11.76 -14.92 24.23
C PRO A 487 -12.85 -13.95 24.71
N PRO A 488 -14.12 -14.36 24.79
CA PRO A 488 -15.18 -13.58 25.45
C PRO A 488 -14.82 -13.25 26.89
N GLN A 489 -15.31 -12.12 27.39
CA GLN A 489 -15.09 -11.70 28.78
C GLN A 489 -16.29 -11.97 29.67
N HIS A 490 -16.02 -12.16 30.95
CA HIS A 490 -17.00 -12.16 32.04
C HIS A 490 -16.61 -11.01 32.98
N GLY A 491 -17.53 -10.04 33.18
CA GLY A 491 -17.23 -8.82 33.95
C GLY A 491 -16.30 -7.84 33.23
N ASP A 492 -16.01 -6.73 33.90
CA ASP A 492 -15.13 -5.67 33.34
C ASP A 492 -13.64 -6.06 33.45
N ILE A 493 -12.91 -5.91 32.35
CA ILE A 493 -11.47 -6.09 32.25
C ILE A 493 -10.87 -4.99 31.39
N GLU A 494 -9.55 -4.85 31.37
CA GLU A 494 -8.82 -3.90 30.54
C GLU A 494 -9.03 -4.19 29.05
N GLN A 495 -9.49 -3.18 28.28
CA GLN A 495 -9.88 -3.34 26.88
C GLN A 495 -8.77 -3.00 25.87
N SER A 496 -7.79 -2.17 26.24
CA SER A 496 -6.79 -1.67 25.27
C SER A 496 -5.95 -2.81 24.66
N SER A 497 -5.51 -3.77 25.48
CA SER A 497 -4.78 -4.96 24.99
C SER A 497 -5.65 -5.86 24.10
N ARG A 498 -6.93 -5.98 24.40
CA ARG A 498 -7.88 -6.77 23.60
C ARG A 498 -8.16 -6.13 22.23
N MET A 499 -8.41 -4.81 22.21
CA MET A 499 -8.57 -4.05 20.96
C MET A 499 -7.32 -4.13 20.10
N ARG A 500 -6.13 -4.00 20.71
CA ARG A 500 -4.84 -4.17 20.00
C ARG A 500 -4.69 -5.58 19.44
N SER A 501 -5.02 -6.60 20.22
CA SER A 501 -4.97 -8.00 19.76
C SER A 501 -5.95 -8.26 18.62
N ALA A 502 -7.14 -7.64 18.64
CA ALA A 502 -8.11 -7.73 17.57
C ALA A 502 -7.62 -7.06 16.27
N ALA A 503 -7.02 -5.89 16.35
CA ALA A 503 -6.40 -5.23 15.20
C ALA A 503 -5.22 -6.04 14.63
N LEU A 504 -4.37 -6.59 15.50
CA LEU A 504 -3.25 -7.46 15.10
C LEU A 504 -3.71 -8.78 14.47
N PHE A 505 -4.86 -9.32 14.88
CA PHE A 505 -5.44 -10.48 14.24
C PHE A 505 -5.75 -10.20 12.76
N LEU A 506 -6.37 -9.05 12.47
CA LEU A 506 -6.66 -8.64 11.08
C LEU A 506 -5.40 -8.37 10.27
N ALA A 507 -4.42 -7.68 10.86
CA ALA A 507 -3.15 -7.37 10.18
C ALA A 507 -2.32 -8.63 9.82
N ARG A 508 -2.53 -9.77 10.49
CA ARG A 508 -1.86 -11.04 10.17
C ARG A 508 -2.57 -11.83 9.07
N LEU A 509 -3.82 -11.50 8.76
CA LEU A 509 -4.58 -12.09 7.66
C LEU A 509 -4.31 -11.37 6.33
N ALA A 510 -3.78 -10.14 6.38
CA ALA A 510 -3.32 -9.33 5.26
C ALA A 510 -1.88 -9.71 4.85
#